data_8ee136e951750374a390c61637701a80
#
_entry.id   8ee136e951750374a390c61637701a80
#
_cell.length_a   1.000
_cell.length_b   1.000
_cell.length_c   1.000
_cell.angle_alpha   90.00
_cell.angle_beta   90.00
_cell.angle_gamma   90.00
#
_symmetry.space_group_name_H-M   'P 1'
#
loop_
_entity.id
_entity.type
_entity.pdbx_description
1 polymer ?
#
loop_
_entity_poly.entity_id
_entity_poly.type
_entity_poly.pdbx_seq_one_letter_code
_entity_poly.pdbx_strand_id
1 'polypeptide(L)'
;LADHLRTIGNPHLNGDFGPALGWRPWRLVAGIMFGLACGTKWNSMFVLATMGIVSVIWDWSARRLAGAGTKAWWSFLRDGVPAFVYLVVVALLTYLATWAKWLVTYPHMVFGKSWAGPAPSPGLSKVVGKPLAALWEYHRQIYDFHTGSYMMTQT
;
A
#
# COMPACT_ATOMS: atom_id res chain seq x y z
N LEU A 1 9.05 -14.71 -4.98
CA LEU A 1 9.92 -15.81 -5.40
C LEU A 1 9.17 -16.78 -6.33
N ALA A 2 8.01 -17.32 -5.94
CA ALA A 2 7.26 -18.29 -6.75
C ALA A 2 6.88 -17.73 -8.14
N ASP A 3 6.37 -16.50 -8.21
CA ASP A 3 6.05 -15.82 -9.47
C ASP A 3 7.30 -15.59 -10.34
N HIS A 4 8.43 -15.31 -9.70
CA HIS A 4 9.71 -15.09 -10.36
C HIS A 4 10.25 -16.38 -10.99
N LEU A 5 10.25 -17.50 -10.25
CA LEU A 5 10.66 -18.80 -10.75
C LEU A 5 9.77 -19.29 -11.90
N ARG A 6 8.46 -19.05 -11.82
CA ARG A 6 7.51 -19.36 -12.88
C ARG A 6 7.80 -18.62 -14.18
N THR A 7 8.29 -17.39 -14.07
CA THR A 7 8.60 -16.53 -15.22
C THR A 7 9.92 -16.89 -15.86
N ILE A 8 10.96 -17.16 -15.07
CA ILE A 8 12.30 -17.56 -15.58
C ILE A 8 12.23 -18.92 -16.28
N GLY A 9 11.39 -19.83 -15.80
CA GLY A 9 11.21 -21.17 -16.37
C GLY A 9 10.49 -21.23 -17.72
N ASN A 10 10.03 -20.09 -18.29
CA ASN A 10 9.27 -20.08 -19.53
C ASN A 10 10.02 -19.34 -20.66
N PRO A 11 10.78 -20.06 -21.54
CA PRO A 11 11.59 -19.47 -22.60
C PRO A 11 10.79 -18.72 -23.68
N HIS A 12 9.49 -18.97 -23.81
CA HIS A 12 8.63 -18.30 -24.80
C HIS A 12 8.24 -16.86 -24.42
N LEU A 13 8.60 -16.40 -23.23
CA LEU A 13 8.30 -15.04 -22.75
C LEU A 13 9.45 -14.05 -23.00
N ASN A 14 10.51 -14.46 -23.68
CA ASN A 14 11.69 -13.64 -23.96
C ASN A 14 11.46 -12.78 -25.20
N GLY A 15 10.96 -11.59 -25.01
CA GLY A 15 11.00 -10.52 -26.01
C GLY A 15 12.17 -9.57 -25.77
N ASP A 16 12.32 -8.54 -26.59
CA ASP A 16 13.37 -7.49 -26.48
C ASP A 16 13.51 -6.87 -25.10
N PHE A 17 12.42 -6.88 -24.31
CA PHE A 17 12.35 -6.33 -22.96
C PHE A 17 12.47 -7.38 -21.85
N GLY A 18 12.86 -8.61 -22.22
CA GLY A 18 12.85 -9.74 -21.29
C GLY A 18 11.46 -10.34 -21.06
N PRO A 19 11.34 -11.26 -20.09
CA PRO A 19 10.13 -12.04 -19.88
C PRO A 19 8.90 -11.17 -19.58
N ALA A 20 7.75 -11.52 -20.15
CA ALA A 20 6.47 -10.92 -19.82
C ALA A 20 6.01 -11.44 -18.45
N LEU A 21 6.03 -10.56 -17.45
CA LEU A 21 5.68 -10.90 -16.06
C LEU A 21 4.16 -10.82 -15.81
N GLY A 22 3.33 -11.39 -16.63
CA GLY A 22 1.86 -11.32 -16.63
C GLY A 22 1.13 -11.31 -15.27
N TRP A 23 0.08 -12.10 -15.14
CA TRP A 23 -0.71 -12.23 -13.91
C TRP A 23 0.11 -12.79 -12.74
N ARG A 24 0.11 -12.07 -11.61
CA ARG A 24 0.90 -12.39 -10.41
C ARG A 24 0.01 -12.55 -9.18
N PRO A 25 -0.68 -13.69 -9.03
CA PRO A 25 -1.62 -13.91 -7.94
C PRO A 25 -0.99 -13.78 -6.56
N TRP A 26 0.26 -14.17 -6.39
CA TRP A 26 0.95 -14.07 -5.11
C TRP A 26 1.22 -12.62 -4.69
N ARG A 27 1.38 -11.68 -5.63
CA ARG A 27 1.44 -10.25 -5.30
C ARG A 27 0.10 -9.71 -4.82
N LEU A 28 -0.99 -10.15 -5.41
CA LEU A 28 -2.33 -9.81 -4.95
C LEU A 28 -2.55 -10.30 -3.51
N VAL A 29 -2.22 -11.57 -3.25
CA VAL A 29 -2.31 -12.16 -1.89
C VAL A 29 -1.44 -11.36 -0.91
N ALA A 30 -0.20 -11.04 -1.29
CA ALA A 30 0.69 -10.23 -0.45
C ALA A 30 0.09 -8.84 -0.15
N GLY A 31 -0.51 -8.17 -1.14
CA GLY A 31 -1.19 -6.89 -0.95
C GLY A 31 -2.33 -6.98 0.07
N ILE A 32 -3.17 -8.02 -0.03
CA ILE A 32 -4.25 -8.27 0.94
C ILE A 32 -3.67 -8.48 2.34
N MET A 33 -2.66 -9.35 2.47
CA MET A 33 -2.04 -9.65 3.77
C MET A 33 -1.38 -8.42 4.40
N PHE A 34 -0.71 -7.58 3.60
CA PHE A 34 -0.16 -6.32 4.09
C PHE A 34 -1.25 -5.33 4.51
N GLY A 35 -2.36 -5.25 3.78
CA GLY A 35 -3.49 -4.42 4.17
C GLY A 35 -4.08 -4.84 5.52
N LEU A 36 -4.27 -6.14 5.76
CA LEU A 36 -4.70 -6.68 7.05
C LEU A 36 -3.67 -6.40 8.15
N ALA A 37 -2.38 -6.58 7.86
CA ALA A 37 -1.31 -6.31 8.81
C ALA A 37 -1.25 -4.82 9.21
N CYS A 38 -1.47 -3.89 8.26
CA CYS A 38 -1.60 -2.46 8.55
C CYS A 38 -2.83 -2.15 9.41
N GLY A 39 -3.92 -2.93 9.25
CA GLY A 39 -5.11 -2.82 10.10
C GLY A 39 -4.87 -3.22 11.55
N THR A 40 -3.89 -4.08 11.81
CA THR A 40 -3.50 -4.48 13.18
C THR A 40 -2.39 -3.59 13.74
N LYS A 41 -1.39 -3.27 12.94
CA LYS A 41 -0.25 -2.44 13.35
C LYS A 41 0.26 -1.61 12.16
N TRP A 42 0.08 -0.31 12.21
CA TRP A 42 0.42 0.59 11.10
C TRP A 42 1.91 0.57 10.69
N ASN A 43 2.82 0.19 11.59
CA ASN A 43 4.25 -0.01 11.26
C ASN A 43 4.49 -1.02 10.14
N SER A 44 3.52 -1.90 9.84
CA SER A 44 3.57 -2.82 8.70
C SER A 44 3.69 -2.09 7.36
N MET A 45 3.35 -0.80 7.30
CA MET A 45 3.55 0.06 6.13
C MET A 45 5.03 0.16 5.72
N PHE A 46 5.96 0.20 6.67
CA PHE A 46 7.39 0.22 6.37
C PHE A 46 7.85 -1.10 5.75
N VAL A 47 7.32 -2.22 6.24
CA VAL A 47 7.62 -3.55 5.67
C VAL A 47 7.03 -3.65 4.26
N LEU A 48 5.81 -3.17 4.04
CA LEU A 48 5.19 -3.09 2.72
C LEU A 48 6.03 -2.27 1.75
N ALA A 49 6.49 -1.08 2.15
CA ALA A 49 7.33 -0.23 1.33
C ALA A 49 8.65 -0.93 0.95
N THR A 50 9.33 -1.54 1.92
CA THR A 50 10.57 -2.30 1.70
C THR A 50 10.34 -3.46 0.73
N MET A 51 9.31 -4.27 0.94
CA MET A 51 9.00 -5.41 0.08
C MET A 51 8.56 -4.98 -1.32
N GLY A 52 7.90 -3.83 -1.44
CA GLY A 52 7.57 -3.21 -2.72
C GLY A 52 8.82 -2.88 -3.53
N ILE A 53 9.79 -2.19 -2.91
CA ILE A 53 11.07 -1.85 -3.53
C ILE A 53 11.85 -3.12 -3.92
N VAL A 54 12.00 -4.07 -3.00
CA VAL A 54 12.68 -5.35 -3.26
C VAL A 54 12.06 -6.09 -4.44
N SER A 55 10.74 -6.11 -4.53
CA SER A 55 9.99 -6.76 -5.60
C SER A 55 10.29 -6.15 -6.98
N VAL A 56 10.41 -4.82 -7.06
CA VAL A 56 10.73 -4.11 -8.31
C VAL A 56 12.20 -4.32 -8.70
N ILE A 57 13.12 -4.26 -7.74
CA ILE A 57 14.55 -4.54 -7.97
C ILE A 57 14.74 -5.97 -8.47
N TRP A 58 13.98 -6.92 -7.94
CA TRP A 58 14.03 -8.31 -8.36
C TRP A 58 13.59 -8.51 -9.80
N ASP A 59 12.48 -7.85 -10.18
CA ASP A 59 12.01 -7.89 -11.58
C ASP A 59 13.01 -7.27 -12.55
N TRP A 60 13.60 -6.14 -12.17
CA TRP A 60 14.67 -5.51 -12.94
C TRP A 60 15.89 -6.44 -13.10
N SER A 61 16.33 -7.07 -12.02
CA SER A 61 17.44 -8.02 -12.04
C SER A 61 17.15 -9.22 -12.94
N ALA A 62 15.93 -9.77 -12.86
CA ALA A 62 15.51 -10.88 -13.71
C ALA A 62 15.55 -10.52 -15.20
N ARG A 63 15.11 -9.31 -15.57
CA ARG A 63 15.16 -8.84 -16.95
C ARG A 63 16.60 -8.65 -17.44
N ARG A 64 17.49 -8.14 -16.58
CA ARG A 64 18.91 -8.03 -16.93
C ARG A 64 19.53 -9.39 -17.18
N LEU A 65 19.29 -10.36 -16.32
CA LEU A 65 19.77 -11.73 -16.48
C LEU A 65 19.20 -12.41 -17.72
N ALA A 66 17.98 -12.07 -18.12
CA ALA A 66 17.36 -12.56 -19.36
C ALA A 66 17.86 -11.86 -20.63
N GLY A 67 18.85 -10.96 -20.53
CA GLY A 67 19.49 -10.34 -21.69
C GLY A 67 18.87 -9.01 -22.17
N ALA A 68 17.97 -8.40 -21.40
CA ALA A 68 17.31 -7.14 -21.79
C ALA A 68 18.26 -5.91 -21.79
N GLY A 69 19.48 -6.03 -21.29
CA GLY A 69 20.51 -4.99 -21.31
C GLY A 69 20.02 -3.65 -20.71
N THR A 70 20.25 -2.55 -21.44
CA THR A 70 19.81 -1.21 -21.04
C THR A 70 18.29 -1.03 -21.07
N LYS A 71 17.58 -1.81 -21.89
CA LYS A 71 16.10 -1.80 -21.96
C LYS A 71 15.45 -2.28 -20.64
N ALA A 72 16.22 -2.96 -19.77
CA ALA A 72 15.77 -3.38 -18.46
C ALA A 72 15.28 -2.21 -17.59
N TRP A 73 15.72 -0.97 -17.82
CA TRP A 73 15.23 0.22 -17.11
C TRP A 73 13.74 0.50 -17.32
N TRP A 74 13.18 0.14 -18.47
CA TRP A 74 11.75 0.24 -18.72
C TRP A 74 10.92 -0.67 -17.82
N SER A 75 11.54 -1.66 -17.17
CA SER A 75 10.86 -2.52 -16.20
C SER A 75 10.38 -1.75 -14.97
N PHE A 76 11.03 -0.66 -14.59
CA PHE A 76 10.57 0.16 -13.47
C PHE A 76 9.15 0.71 -13.72
N LEU A 77 8.82 1.10 -14.95
CA LEU A 77 7.47 1.50 -15.30
C LEU A 77 6.57 0.30 -15.58
N ARG A 78 7.04 -0.65 -16.39
CA ARG A 78 6.24 -1.79 -16.85
C ARG A 78 5.85 -2.75 -15.73
N ASP A 79 6.76 -3.00 -14.79
CA ASP A 79 6.53 -3.92 -13.66
C ASP A 79 6.26 -3.15 -12.36
N GLY A 80 6.80 -1.96 -12.22
CA GLY A 80 6.60 -1.12 -11.04
C GLY A 80 5.16 -0.65 -10.90
N VAL A 81 4.49 -0.27 -12.00
CA VAL A 81 3.07 0.15 -11.95
C VAL A 81 2.17 -1.00 -11.51
N PRO A 82 2.22 -2.20 -12.11
CA PRO A 82 1.47 -3.35 -11.60
C PRO A 82 1.86 -3.73 -10.16
N ALA A 83 3.15 -3.67 -9.80
CA ALA A 83 3.59 -3.95 -8.44
C ALA A 83 2.98 -2.96 -7.45
N PHE A 84 2.97 -1.66 -7.79
CA PHE A 84 2.32 -0.64 -6.98
C PHE A 84 0.82 -0.91 -6.82
N VAL A 85 0.12 -1.24 -7.89
CA VAL A 85 -1.32 -1.57 -7.82
C VAL A 85 -1.55 -2.78 -6.90
N TYR A 86 -0.83 -3.88 -7.09
CA TYR A 86 -1.05 -5.08 -6.29
C TYR A 86 -0.62 -4.92 -4.83
N LEU A 87 0.48 -4.24 -4.56
CA LEU A 87 1.01 -4.15 -3.20
C LEU A 87 0.48 -2.92 -2.44
N VAL A 88 0.31 -1.77 -3.09
CA VAL A 88 -0.09 -0.54 -2.41
C VAL A 88 -1.60 -0.31 -2.51
N VAL A 89 -2.16 -0.32 -3.73
CA VAL A 89 -3.59 0.00 -3.90
C VAL A 89 -4.46 -1.10 -3.26
N VAL A 90 -4.13 -2.38 -3.51
CA VAL A 90 -4.87 -3.49 -2.90
C VAL A 90 -4.71 -3.49 -1.38
N ALA A 91 -3.50 -3.23 -0.86
CA ALA A 91 -3.29 -3.13 0.58
C ALA A 91 -4.08 -1.97 1.19
N LEU A 92 -4.11 -0.80 0.54
CA LEU A 92 -4.92 0.34 0.98
C LEU A 92 -6.42 0.02 1.00
N LEU A 93 -6.93 -0.60 -0.06
CA LEU A 93 -8.35 -0.99 -0.12
C LEU A 93 -8.69 -2.02 0.97
N THR A 94 -7.82 -3.00 1.18
CA THR A 94 -7.98 -3.99 2.24
C THR A 94 -7.93 -3.33 3.62
N TYR A 95 -6.99 -2.41 3.83
CA TYR A 95 -6.90 -1.61 5.05
C TYR A 95 -8.19 -0.81 5.29
N LEU A 96 -8.69 -0.09 4.29
CA LEU A 96 -9.95 0.66 4.40
C LEU A 96 -11.14 -0.26 4.68
N ALA A 97 -11.14 -1.48 4.13
CA ALA A 97 -12.16 -2.48 4.42
C ALA A 97 -12.16 -2.91 5.90
N THR A 98 -11.03 -2.90 6.60
CA THR A 98 -11.00 -3.16 8.04
C THR A 98 -11.73 -2.09 8.85
N TRP A 99 -11.85 -0.88 8.31
CA TRP A 99 -12.58 0.25 8.90
C TRP A 99 -14.05 0.33 8.46
N ALA A 100 -14.52 -0.61 7.62
CA ALA A 100 -15.84 -0.52 6.99
C ALA A 100 -16.97 -0.32 8.01
N LYS A 101 -16.95 -1.07 9.12
CA LYS A 101 -17.96 -0.93 10.18
C LYS A 101 -17.96 0.49 10.77
N TRP A 102 -16.78 1.02 11.07
CA TRP A 102 -16.65 2.37 11.62
C TRP A 102 -17.09 3.42 10.60
N LEU A 103 -16.68 3.31 9.34
CA LEU A 103 -17.04 4.25 8.27
C LEU A 103 -18.56 4.32 8.07
N VAL A 104 -19.24 3.18 8.12
CA VAL A 104 -20.72 3.11 7.97
C VAL A 104 -21.44 3.69 9.21
N THR A 105 -20.93 3.43 10.40
CA THR A 105 -21.58 3.90 11.65
C THR A 105 -21.22 5.34 11.99
N TYR A 106 -20.15 5.89 11.42
CA TYR A 106 -19.65 7.23 11.72
C TYR A 106 -20.71 8.35 11.62
N PRO A 107 -21.58 8.41 10.60
CA PRO A 107 -22.61 9.44 10.50
C PRO A 107 -23.61 9.48 11.66
N HIS A 108 -23.75 8.36 12.39
CA HIS A 108 -24.66 8.19 13.52
C HIS A 108 -23.96 8.37 14.87
N MET A 109 -22.64 8.64 14.86
CA MET A 109 -21.87 8.84 16.08
C MET A 109 -22.09 10.23 16.66
N VAL A 110 -22.22 10.29 17.97
CA VAL A 110 -22.30 11.57 18.69
C VAL A 110 -20.88 12.06 18.95
N PHE A 111 -20.51 13.20 18.38
CA PHE A 111 -19.22 13.83 18.60
C PHE A 111 -19.02 14.20 20.07
N GLY A 112 -17.77 14.10 20.53
CA GLY A 112 -17.41 14.36 21.92
C GLY A 112 -17.40 13.14 22.83
N LYS A 113 -17.83 11.97 22.33
CA LYS A 113 -17.58 10.70 23.01
C LYS A 113 -16.26 10.10 22.57
N SER A 114 -15.49 9.54 23.49
CA SER A 114 -14.15 9.02 23.25
C SER A 114 -14.04 7.99 22.10
N TRP A 115 -15.11 7.28 21.82
CA TRP A 115 -15.18 6.28 20.76
C TRP A 115 -15.58 6.82 19.37
N ALA A 116 -16.04 8.08 19.29
CA ALA A 116 -16.46 8.68 18.02
C ALA A 116 -15.27 9.13 17.15
N GLY A 117 -14.08 9.22 17.74
CA GLY A 117 -12.89 9.72 17.07
C GLY A 117 -12.83 11.25 16.94
N PRO A 118 -11.80 11.79 16.31
CA PRO A 118 -11.61 13.21 16.14
C PRO A 118 -12.63 13.84 15.19
N ALA A 119 -12.90 15.13 15.38
CA ALA A 119 -13.73 15.90 14.46
C ALA A 119 -13.05 16.00 13.08
N PRO A 120 -13.80 15.83 11.97
CA PRO A 120 -13.21 15.91 10.65
C PRO A 120 -12.80 17.34 10.30
N SER A 121 -11.66 17.48 9.63
CA SER A 121 -11.22 18.76 9.07
C SER A 121 -12.26 19.30 8.06
N PRO A 122 -12.71 20.58 8.20
CA PRO A 122 -13.76 21.14 7.34
C PRO A 122 -13.37 21.17 5.85
N GLY A 123 -12.08 21.42 5.52
CA GLY A 123 -11.58 21.45 4.15
C GLY A 123 -11.60 20.08 3.50
N LEU A 124 -11.04 19.09 4.18
CA LEU A 124 -10.93 17.73 3.67
C LEU A 124 -12.30 17.04 3.58
N SER A 125 -13.21 17.32 4.52
CA SER A 125 -14.55 16.73 4.54
C SER A 125 -15.41 17.11 3.34
N LYS A 126 -15.14 18.24 2.69
CA LYS A 126 -15.81 18.65 1.44
C LYS A 126 -15.39 17.81 0.22
N VAL A 127 -14.16 17.29 0.25
CA VAL A 127 -13.58 16.53 -0.88
C VAL A 127 -13.83 15.03 -0.75
N VAL A 128 -13.54 14.46 0.42
CA VAL A 128 -13.60 12.99 0.63
C VAL A 128 -14.74 12.54 1.53
N GLY A 129 -15.54 13.47 2.03
CA GLY A 129 -16.62 13.18 2.98
C GLY A 129 -16.16 13.12 4.44
N LYS A 130 -17.11 13.32 5.36
CA LYS A 130 -16.82 13.39 6.80
C LYS A 130 -16.14 12.14 7.39
N PRO A 131 -16.56 10.89 7.06
CA PRO A 131 -15.95 9.70 7.65
C PRO A 131 -14.47 9.55 7.28
N LEU A 132 -14.11 9.72 6.00
CA LEU A 132 -12.71 9.61 5.55
C LEU A 132 -11.86 10.76 6.05
N ALA A 133 -12.41 11.97 6.16
CA ALA A 133 -11.70 13.11 6.73
C ALA A 133 -11.42 12.91 8.23
N ALA A 134 -12.34 12.30 8.98
CA ALA A 134 -12.12 11.96 10.38
C ALA A 134 -11.12 10.81 10.54
N LEU A 135 -11.13 9.82 9.64
CA LEU A 135 -10.15 8.75 9.62
C LEU A 135 -8.74 9.31 9.36
N TRP A 136 -8.61 10.26 8.45
CA TRP A 136 -7.35 10.97 8.21
C TRP A 136 -6.86 11.70 9.46
N GLU A 137 -7.74 12.44 10.13
CA GLU A 137 -7.38 13.17 11.35
C GLU A 137 -6.97 12.23 12.49
N TYR A 138 -7.62 11.07 12.61
CA TYR A 138 -7.22 10.02 13.54
C TYR A 138 -5.79 9.55 13.28
N HIS A 139 -5.43 9.29 12.02
CA HIS A 139 -4.07 8.87 11.67
C HIS A 139 -3.04 9.98 11.91
N ARG A 140 -3.41 11.23 11.65
CA ARG A 140 -2.55 12.38 11.94
C ARG A 140 -2.24 12.47 13.43
N GLN A 141 -3.23 12.33 14.28
CA GLN A 141 -3.03 12.33 15.74
C GLN A 141 -2.13 11.17 16.21
N ILE A 142 -2.30 9.98 15.65
CA ILE A 142 -1.40 8.85 15.94
C ILE A 142 0.04 9.17 15.51
N TYR A 143 0.22 9.75 14.33
CA TYR A 143 1.55 10.14 13.85
C TYR A 143 2.18 11.19 14.76
N ASP A 144 1.46 12.26 15.11
CA ASP A 144 1.93 13.33 15.99
C ASP A 144 2.30 12.78 17.39
N PHE A 145 1.52 11.83 17.92
CA PHE A 145 1.83 11.15 19.16
C PHE A 145 3.15 10.36 19.08
N HIS A 146 3.38 9.62 18.00
CA HIS A 146 4.59 8.79 17.84
C HIS A 146 5.84 9.61 17.51
N THR A 147 5.69 10.77 16.91
CA THR A 147 6.84 11.66 16.57
C THR A 147 7.21 12.62 17.69
N GLY A 148 6.50 12.57 18.82
CA GLY A 148 6.76 13.44 19.97
C GLY A 148 6.27 14.88 19.81
N SER A 149 5.66 15.24 18.69
CA SER A 149 5.10 16.59 18.50
C SER A 149 4.03 16.93 19.54
N TYR A 150 3.34 15.92 20.04
CA TYR A 150 2.33 16.08 21.11
C TYR A 150 2.94 16.43 22.46
N MET A 151 4.15 15.95 22.75
CA MET A 151 4.83 16.19 24.03
C MET A 151 5.42 17.61 24.11
N MET A 152 5.75 18.23 22.98
CA MET A 152 6.34 19.59 22.93
C MET A 152 5.32 20.72 23.04
N THR A 153 4.04 20.44 22.84
CA THR A 153 2.97 21.46 22.93
C THR A 153 2.34 21.55 24.32
N GLN A 154 2.74 20.70 25.26
CA GLN A 154 2.22 20.69 26.63
C GLN A 154 3.20 21.24 27.67
N THR A 155 4.37 21.76 27.25
CA THR A 155 5.31 22.51 28.08
C THR A 155 5.23 23.98 27.80
#